data_128a34062e0da95a30d39ad62588aa17
#
_entry.id   128a34062e0da95a30d39ad62588aa17
#
_cell.length_a   1.000
_cell.length_b   1.000
_cell.length_c   1.000
_cell.angle_alpha   90.00
_cell.angle_beta   90.00
_cell.angle_gamma   90.00
#
_symmetry.space_group_name_H-M   'P 1'
#
loop_
_entity.id
_entity.type
_entity.pdbx_description
1 polymer ?
#
loop_
_entity_poly.entity_id
_entity_poly.type
_entity_poly.pdbx_seq_one_letter_code
_entity_poly.pdbx_strand_id
1 'polypeptide(L)'
;MGGYCNQLTEANLRYIVTELISMLFMMNILAFFKKSPRRLSALKLICRLTLASFAFCLGISAPALAQIPIRPEVAKSLQAAQDALKAGQLDSALALSLQTLAMPGITAVEKPLIQRSLAVAALQAKNFPLAASTLENLIQEMPDSTPAAQKRPLIESLLNASQQAQDLPKLVDWARIYLKLEGSNPSVRPVLIQTLSVLKRHEEVVQEMKEKMRLDEAAKEKTPESELRMLAVSQRQLKDEAGYSDTLKRLLQKYPSKAYWAEMIPRLARQANFNPRFDLDLYRLLELTGNIEDAIEFVDMANLALKAGLPAEASRVLEQGYSKGLLGKGSDAANHQKLRQQIQLSLTEDEKAMPALEKSAKDANALASLADVYAAQQKWERSQAHYSKALAMGGLRREAETRLHAGIALFKLGQKEQANTMWDSVQGDATAVELAQLWKTWQPVN
;
A
#
# COMPACT_ATOMS: atom_id res chain seq x y z
N MET A 1 -23.36 40.70 -47.87
CA MET A 1 -23.16 39.26 -47.66
C MET A 1 -21.79 39.00 -47.10
N GLY A 2 -21.55 39.29 -45.84
CA GLY A 2 -20.22 39.17 -45.21
C GLY A 2 -20.23 38.79 -43.74
N GLY A 3 -21.42 38.47 -43.18
CA GLY A 3 -21.52 38.31 -41.71
C GLY A 3 -21.62 36.87 -41.16
N TYR A 4 -21.73 35.86 -42.02
CA TYR A 4 -22.00 34.48 -41.57
C TYR A 4 -20.77 33.56 -41.51
N CYS A 5 -19.63 33.97 -42.04
CA CYS A 5 -18.44 33.12 -42.12
C CYS A 5 -17.57 33.15 -40.86
N ASN A 6 -17.68 34.19 -40.01
CA ASN A 6 -16.82 34.33 -38.83
C ASN A 6 -17.33 33.65 -37.55
N GLN A 7 -18.63 33.37 -37.41
CA GLN A 7 -19.17 32.73 -36.21
C GLN A 7 -18.95 31.22 -36.14
N LEU A 8 -18.76 30.55 -37.28
CA LEU A 8 -18.51 29.11 -37.37
C LEU A 8 -17.07 28.73 -37.00
N THR A 9 -16.11 29.65 -37.11
CA THR A 9 -14.70 29.36 -36.87
C THR A 9 -14.33 29.35 -35.38
N GLU A 10 -14.92 30.18 -34.55
CA GLU A 10 -14.56 30.30 -33.13
C GLU A 10 -15.16 29.17 -32.27
N ALA A 11 -16.38 28.78 -32.50
CA ALA A 11 -17.03 27.65 -31.84
C ALA A 11 -16.33 26.33 -32.19
N ASN A 12 -15.94 26.18 -33.46
CA ASN A 12 -15.16 25.02 -33.91
C ASN A 12 -13.75 25.01 -33.35
N LEU A 13 -13.12 26.18 -33.17
CA LEU A 13 -11.77 26.28 -32.59
C LEU A 13 -11.73 25.80 -31.12
N ARG A 14 -12.69 26.21 -30.30
CA ARG A 14 -12.83 25.79 -28.91
C ARG A 14 -13.16 24.31 -28.78
N TYR A 15 -14.05 23.82 -29.63
CA TYR A 15 -14.46 22.41 -29.66
C TYR A 15 -13.28 21.49 -30.04
N ILE A 16 -12.57 21.83 -31.13
CA ILE A 16 -11.45 21.04 -31.64
C ILE A 16 -10.26 20.99 -30.64
N VAL A 17 -9.93 22.10 -29.97
CA VAL A 17 -8.84 22.13 -28.98
C VAL A 17 -9.21 21.30 -27.75
N THR A 18 -10.45 21.32 -27.31
CA THR A 18 -10.90 20.52 -26.14
C THR A 18 -10.96 19.03 -26.48
N GLU A 19 -11.42 18.66 -27.67
CA GLU A 19 -11.44 17.27 -28.13
C GLU A 19 -10.03 16.72 -28.38
N LEU A 20 -9.13 17.51 -28.97
CA LEU A 20 -7.75 17.11 -29.21
C LEU A 20 -6.96 16.86 -27.91
N ILE A 21 -7.14 17.69 -26.90
CA ILE A 21 -6.52 17.49 -25.59
C ILE A 21 -7.05 16.22 -24.92
N SER A 22 -8.37 15.98 -25.01
CA SER A 22 -9.03 14.78 -24.46
C SER A 22 -8.60 13.49 -25.18
N MET A 23 -8.47 13.55 -26.51
CA MET A 23 -8.06 12.42 -27.35
C MET A 23 -6.59 12.04 -27.17
N LEU A 24 -5.72 13.04 -26.98
CA LEU A 24 -4.28 12.86 -26.69
C LEU A 24 -4.03 12.27 -25.30
N PHE A 25 -4.81 12.67 -24.33
CA PHE A 25 -4.78 12.09 -22.99
C PHE A 25 -5.11 10.59 -23.03
N MET A 26 -6.13 10.21 -23.79
CA MET A 26 -6.52 8.80 -24.01
C MET A 26 -5.45 7.98 -24.74
N MET A 27 -4.86 8.51 -25.81
CA MET A 27 -3.85 7.78 -26.60
C MET A 27 -2.55 7.54 -25.83
N ASN A 28 -2.10 8.50 -25.01
CA ASN A 28 -0.89 8.34 -24.22
C ASN A 28 -1.06 7.40 -23.03
N ILE A 29 -2.22 7.36 -22.39
CA ILE A 29 -2.56 6.36 -21.38
C ILE A 29 -2.51 4.95 -21.96
N LEU A 30 -3.06 4.73 -23.15
CA LEU A 30 -3.03 3.44 -23.85
C LEU A 30 -1.61 3.00 -24.23
N ALA A 31 -0.74 3.92 -24.62
CA ALA A 31 0.66 3.62 -24.96
C ALA A 31 1.50 3.23 -23.74
N PHE A 32 1.24 3.84 -22.57
CA PHE A 32 1.92 3.54 -21.32
C PHE A 32 1.62 2.12 -20.82
N PHE A 33 0.37 1.63 -21.02
CA PHE A 33 -0.05 0.30 -20.56
C PHE A 33 0.34 -0.86 -21.51
N LYS A 34 0.75 -0.59 -22.74
CA LYS A 34 1.11 -1.61 -23.74
C LYS A 34 2.43 -2.34 -23.43
N LYS A 35 3.25 -1.84 -22.51
CA LYS A 35 4.59 -2.38 -22.19
C LYS A 35 4.65 -3.36 -21.00
N SER A 36 3.53 -3.72 -20.34
CA SER A 36 3.55 -4.68 -19.22
C SER A 36 2.28 -5.55 -19.16
N PRO A 37 2.38 -6.88 -19.39
CA PRO A 37 1.21 -7.77 -19.47
C PRO A 37 0.50 -8.07 -18.14
N ARG A 38 1.05 -7.66 -17.00
CA ARG A 38 0.46 -7.91 -15.65
C ARG A 38 -0.56 -6.86 -15.17
N ARG A 39 -0.90 -5.85 -15.98
CA ARG A 39 -1.79 -4.73 -15.59
C ARG A 39 -3.13 -4.70 -16.32
N LEU A 40 -3.57 -5.81 -16.92
CA LEU A 40 -4.83 -5.86 -17.69
C LEU A 40 -6.10 -5.68 -16.84
N SER A 41 -6.07 -5.90 -15.52
CA SER A 41 -7.23 -5.73 -14.65
C SER A 41 -7.58 -4.26 -14.37
N ALA A 42 -6.59 -3.38 -14.35
CA ALA A 42 -6.79 -1.94 -14.16
C ALA A 42 -7.37 -1.27 -15.43
N LEU A 43 -7.09 -1.81 -16.61
CA LEU A 43 -7.57 -1.30 -17.89
C LEU A 43 -9.11 -1.38 -18.04
N LYS A 44 -9.74 -2.43 -17.45
CA LYS A 44 -11.22 -2.61 -17.51
C LYS A 44 -11.97 -1.61 -16.64
N LEU A 45 -11.35 -1.09 -15.59
CA LEU A 45 -11.95 -0.09 -14.71
C LEU A 45 -11.87 1.32 -15.33
N ILE A 46 -10.77 1.64 -15.99
CA ILE A 46 -10.54 2.94 -16.64
C ILE A 46 -11.44 3.12 -17.87
N CYS A 47 -11.66 2.07 -18.67
CA CYS A 47 -12.58 2.12 -19.82
C CYS A 47 -14.07 2.34 -19.45
N ARG A 48 -14.49 1.99 -18.21
CA ARG A 48 -15.88 2.24 -17.77
C ARG A 48 -16.13 3.66 -17.30
N LEU A 49 -15.11 4.38 -16.87
CA LEU A 49 -15.22 5.79 -16.42
C LEU A 49 -15.20 6.80 -17.57
N THR A 50 -14.65 6.44 -18.74
CA THR A 50 -14.54 7.34 -19.90
C THR A 50 -15.80 7.39 -20.78
N LEU A 51 -16.70 6.41 -20.67
CA LEU A 51 -17.97 6.37 -21.44
C LEU A 51 -19.10 7.22 -20.83
N ALA A 52 -18.98 7.62 -19.55
CA ALA A 52 -20.00 8.42 -18.88
C ALA A 52 -19.89 9.94 -19.14
N SER A 53 -18.77 10.42 -19.70
CA SER A 53 -18.53 11.85 -19.95
C SER A 53 -19.07 12.37 -21.28
N PHE A 54 -19.65 11.50 -22.11
CA PHE A 54 -20.06 11.86 -23.47
C PHE A 54 -21.50 12.41 -23.59
N ALA A 55 -22.28 12.49 -22.50
CA ALA A 55 -23.73 12.78 -22.60
C ALA A 55 -24.17 14.15 -22.03
N PHE A 56 -23.27 15.07 -21.69
CA PHE A 56 -23.65 16.31 -20.96
C PHE A 56 -23.40 17.64 -21.71
N CYS A 57 -23.30 17.66 -23.01
CA CYS A 57 -23.08 18.89 -23.77
C CYS A 57 -24.27 19.35 -24.64
N LEU A 58 -25.50 19.28 -24.11
CA LEU A 58 -26.64 19.93 -24.75
C LEU A 58 -27.43 20.76 -23.72
N GLY A 59 -27.28 22.08 -23.81
CA GLY A 59 -28.23 23.01 -23.19
C GLY A 59 -27.68 24.02 -22.19
N ILE A 60 -26.72 24.87 -22.59
CA ILE A 60 -26.50 26.15 -21.90
C ILE A 60 -26.56 27.26 -22.94
N SER A 61 -27.64 28.06 -22.90
CA SER A 61 -27.74 29.35 -23.58
C SER A 61 -26.56 30.24 -23.17
N ALA A 62 -25.67 30.51 -24.12
CA ALA A 62 -24.49 31.34 -23.87
C ALA A 62 -24.92 32.80 -23.66
N PRO A 63 -24.48 33.46 -22.56
CA PRO A 63 -24.52 34.92 -22.52
C PRO A 63 -23.63 35.47 -23.62
N ALA A 64 -24.07 36.56 -24.24
CA ALA A 64 -23.32 37.26 -25.29
C ALA A 64 -21.91 37.62 -24.81
N LEU A 65 -20.93 36.79 -25.17
CA LEU A 65 -19.53 37.04 -24.89
C LEU A 65 -19.06 38.12 -25.87
N ALA A 66 -18.63 39.26 -25.34
CA ALA A 66 -17.94 40.29 -26.10
C ALA A 66 -16.89 39.63 -26.99
N GLN A 67 -16.93 39.94 -28.29
CA GLN A 67 -15.94 39.46 -29.27
C GLN A 67 -14.56 39.97 -28.81
N ILE A 68 -13.69 39.03 -28.43
CA ILE A 68 -12.32 39.35 -28.08
C ILE A 68 -11.60 39.71 -29.38
N PRO A 69 -11.12 40.97 -29.58
CA PRO A 69 -10.48 41.36 -30.82
C PRO A 69 -9.11 40.68 -30.94
N ILE A 70 -9.02 39.61 -31.71
CA ILE A 70 -7.77 38.99 -32.13
C ILE A 70 -7.35 39.66 -33.44
N ARG A 71 -6.06 40.07 -33.49
CA ARG A 71 -5.53 40.66 -34.74
C ARG A 71 -5.60 39.64 -35.89
N PRO A 72 -5.95 40.09 -37.12
CA PRO A 72 -6.11 39.18 -38.28
C PRO A 72 -4.87 38.37 -38.61
N GLU A 73 -3.66 38.95 -38.43
CA GLU A 73 -2.40 38.23 -38.64
C GLU A 73 -2.18 37.08 -37.60
N VAL A 74 -2.54 37.32 -36.33
CA VAL A 74 -2.47 36.28 -35.27
C VAL A 74 -3.49 35.17 -35.53
N ALA A 75 -4.73 35.55 -35.89
CA ALA A 75 -5.77 34.59 -36.22
C ALA A 75 -5.37 33.69 -37.38
N LYS A 76 -4.83 34.29 -38.47
CA LYS A 76 -4.35 33.58 -39.65
C LYS A 76 -3.21 32.61 -39.31
N SER A 77 -2.25 33.04 -38.49
CA SER A 77 -1.13 32.20 -38.11
C SER A 77 -1.57 31.03 -37.20
N LEU A 78 -2.49 31.28 -36.25
CA LEU A 78 -3.07 30.22 -35.41
C LEU A 78 -3.85 29.20 -36.26
N GLN A 79 -4.62 29.67 -37.25
CA GLN A 79 -5.31 28.77 -38.16
C GLN A 79 -4.31 27.91 -38.96
N ALA A 80 -3.27 28.50 -39.51
CA ALA A 80 -2.23 27.76 -40.23
C ALA A 80 -1.53 26.73 -39.35
N ALA A 81 -1.24 27.06 -38.07
CA ALA A 81 -0.68 26.10 -37.09
C ALA A 81 -1.63 24.92 -36.83
N GLN A 82 -2.94 25.18 -36.72
CA GLN A 82 -3.94 24.11 -36.57
C GLN A 82 -4.07 23.22 -37.80
N ASP A 83 -4.05 23.81 -38.99
CA ASP A 83 -4.12 23.05 -40.23
C ASP A 83 -2.89 22.18 -40.43
N ALA A 84 -1.69 22.67 -40.03
CA ALA A 84 -0.47 21.89 -39.97
C ALA A 84 -0.57 20.73 -38.98
N LEU A 85 -1.17 20.95 -37.79
CA LEU A 85 -1.42 19.89 -36.79
C LEU A 85 -2.36 18.80 -37.36
N LYS A 86 -3.45 19.20 -38.00
CA LYS A 86 -4.39 18.26 -38.62
C LYS A 86 -3.76 17.46 -39.76
N ALA A 87 -2.84 18.08 -40.50
CA ALA A 87 -2.05 17.43 -41.55
C ALA A 87 -0.91 16.56 -41.05
N GLY A 88 -0.68 16.49 -39.74
CA GLY A 88 0.46 15.77 -39.12
C GLY A 88 1.82 16.43 -39.32
N GLN A 89 1.86 17.69 -39.76
CA GLN A 89 3.08 18.47 -40.01
C GLN A 89 3.51 19.17 -38.70
N LEU A 90 3.98 18.35 -37.75
CA LEU A 90 4.23 18.78 -36.36
C LEU A 90 5.29 19.87 -36.24
N ASP A 91 6.39 19.77 -37.00
CA ASP A 91 7.45 20.77 -37.00
C ASP A 91 6.96 22.12 -37.54
N SER A 92 6.13 22.12 -38.59
CA SER A 92 5.52 23.33 -39.12
C SER A 92 4.57 23.97 -38.11
N ALA A 93 3.77 23.16 -37.41
CA ALA A 93 2.84 23.65 -36.40
C ALA A 93 3.59 24.29 -35.20
N LEU A 94 4.68 23.68 -34.78
CA LEU A 94 5.57 24.22 -33.74
C LEU A 94 6.18 25.55 -34.19
N ALA A 95 6.77 25.59 -35.40
CA ALA A 95 7.39 26.79 -35.95
C ALA A 95 6.40 27.95 -36.06
N LEU A 96 5.20 27.70 -36.59
CA LEU A 96 4.12 28.70 -36.73
C LEU A 96 3.68 29.22 -35.35
N SER A 97 3.48 28.33 -34.37
CA SER A 97 3.09 28.75 -33.02
C SER A 97 4.17 29.58 -32.32
N LEU A 98 5.45 29.21 -32.47
CA LEU A 98 6.58 29.99 -31.92
C LEU A 98 6.73 31.33 -32.62
N GLN A 99 6.63 31.38 -33.94
CA GLN A 99 6.65 32.62 -34.71
C GLN A 99 5.51 33.56 -34.30
N THR A 100 4.30 32.99 -34.10
CA THR A 100 3.13 33.77 -33.65
C THR A 100 3.38 34.36 -32.25
N LEU A 101 3.96 33.58 -31.34
CA LEU A 101 4.29 34.05 -29.98
C LEU A 101 5.35 35.14 -29.97
N ALA A 102 6.25 35.16 -30.97
CA ALA A 102 7.31 36.12 -31.13
C ALA A 102 6.88 37.40 -31.88
N MET A 103 5.65 37.51 -32.37
CA MET A 103 5.15 38.69 -33.04
C MET A 103 5.15 39.91 -32.10
N PRO A 104 5.53 41.10 -32.58
CA PRO A 104 5.48 42.29 -31.75
C PRO A 104 4.06 42.68 -31.35
N GLY A 105 3.88 43.17 -30.15
CA GLY A 105 2.63 43.71 -29.66
C GLY A 105 1.56 42.65 -29.38
N ILE A 106 1.92 41.38 -29.09
CA ILE A 106 0.99 40.35 -28.62
C ILE A 106 0.26 40.83 -27.37
N THR A 107 -1.06 40.84 -27.44
CA THR A 107 -1.91 41.31 -26.33
C THR A 107 -2.08 40.24 -25.26
N ALA A 108 -2.49 40.68 -24.05
CA ALA A 108 -2.82 39.76 -22.94
C ALA A 108 -3.97 38.75 -23.28
N VAL A 109 -4.78 39.04 -24.28
CA VAL A 109 -5.86 38.19 -24.77
C VAL A 109 -5.35 37.18 -25.79
N GLU A 110 -4.44 37.58 -26.69
CA GLU A 110 -3.88 36.70 -27.72
C GLU A 110 -2.89 35.69 -27.16
N LYS A 111 -2.07 36.12 -26.19
CA LYS A 111 -0.99 35.30 -25.62
C LYS A 111 -1.47 33.92 -25.11
N PRO A 112 -2.55 33.79 -24.31
CA PRO A 112 -3.03 32.49 -23.85
C PRO A 112 -3.49 31.57 -24.98
N LEU A 113 -4.03 32.13 -26.08
CA LEU A 113 -4.46 31.35 -27.23
C LEU A 113 -3.27 30.78 -28.00
N ILE A 114 -2.22 31.59 -28.16
CA ILE A 114 -0.98 31.18 -28.83
C ILE A 114 -0.26 30.11 -27.97
N GLN A 115 -0.17 30.34 -26.66
CA GLN A 115 0.43 29.37 -25.72
C GLN A 115 -0.31 28.02 -25.72
N ARG A 116 -1.64 28.02 -25.80
CA ARG A 116 -2.43 26.78 -25.96
C ARG A 116 -2.10 26.06 -27.27
N SER A 117 -2.04 26.79 -28.40
CA SER A 117 -1.67 26.21 -29.69
C SER A 117 -0.25 25.62 -29.64
N LEU A 118 0.70 26.34 -29.08
CA LEU A 118 2.09 25.89 -28.92
C LEU A 118 2.18 24.64 -28.02
N ALA A 119 1.46 24.63 -26.89
CA ALA A 119 1.45 23.49 -25.98
C ALA A 119 0.90 22.23 -26.66
N VAL A 120 -0.17 22.34 -27.43
CA VAL A 120 -0.74 21.22 -28.20
C VAL A 120 0.26 20.72 -29.25
N ALA A 121 0.87 21.64 -30.02
CA ALA A 121 1.87 21.28 -31.00
C ALA A 121 3.08 20.59 -30.37
N ALA A 122 3.57 21.09 -29.24
CA ALA A 122 4.69 20.52 -28.51
C ALA A 122 4.37 19.13 -27.92
N LEU A 123 3.16 18.92 -27.39
CA LEU A 123 2.71 17.60 -26.90
C LEU A 123 2.63 16.58 -28.04
N GLN A 124 2.08 16.96 -29.19
CA GLN A 124 1.98 16.06 -30.36
C GLN A 124 3.36 15.74 -30.94
N ALA A 125 4.23 16.73 -31.03
CA ALA A 125 5.62 16.56 -31.47
C ALA A 125 6.51 15.83 -30.42
N LYS A 126 5.95 15.46 -29.26
CA LYS A 126 6.69 14.87 -28.12
C LYS A 126 7.84 15.76 -27.60
N ASN A 127 7.75 17.06 -27.84
CA ASN A 127 8.65 18.01 -27.23
C ASN A 127 8.13 18.37 -25.82
N PHE A 128 8.22 17.41 -24.92
CA PHE A 128 7.64 17.51 -23.57
C PHE A 128 8.24 18.64 -22.73
N PRO A 129 9.55 18.94 -22.78
CA PRO A 129 10.10 20.10 -22.06
C PRO A 129 9.45 21.43 -22.49
N LEU A 130 9.28 21.65 -23.81
CA LEU A 130 8.60 22.83 -24.33
C LEU A 130 7.12 22.85 -23.95
N ALA A 131 6.43 21.70 -24.04
CA ALA A 131 5.04 21.61 -23.63
C ALA A 131 4.86 21.95 -22.13
N ALA A 132 5.71 21.40 -21.28
CA ALA A 132 5.65 21.67 -19.84
C ALA A 132 5.90 23.15 -19.51
N SER A 133 6.95 23.77 -20.06
CA SER A 133 7.25 25.18 -19.83
C SER A 133 6.14 26.10 -20.36
N THR A 134 5.57 25.79 -21.53
CA THR A 134 4.48 26.58 -22.13
C THR A 134 3.21 26.50 -21.30
N LEU A 135 2.83 25.28 -20.84
CA LEU A 135 1.66 25.10 -19.98
C LEU A 135 1.84 25.77 -18.62
N GLU A 136 3.02 25.67 -18.03
CA GLU A 136 3.34 26.33 -16.78
C GLU A 136 3.17 27.85 -16.88
N ASN A 137 3.77 28.47 -17.89
CA ASN A 137 3.63 29.91 -18.15
C ASN A 137 2.15 30.29 -18.36
N LEU A 138 1.40 29.51 -19.15
CA LEU A 138 -0.01 29.74 -19.39
C LEU A 138 -0.81 29.73 -18.07
N ILE A 139 -0.55 28.77 -17.18
CA ILE A 139 -1.30 28.64 -15.93
C ILE A 139 -0.91 29.74 -14.94
N GLN A 140 0.37 30.09 -14.86
CA GLN A 140 0.87 31.17 -13.98
C GLN A 140 0.35 32.54 -14.37
N GLU A 141 0.11 32.77 -15.66
CA GLU A 141 -0.44 34.04 -16.18
C GLU A 141 -1.97 34.12 -16.06
N MET A 142 -2.65 33.04 -15.67
CA MET A 142 -4.08 33.05 -15.42
C MET A 142 -4.43 33.88 -14.16
N PRO A 143 -5.49 34.67 -14.19
CA PRO A 143 -5.99 35.35 -12.98
C PRO A 143 -6.28 34.36 -11.86
N ASP A 144 -6.04 34.77 -10.62
CA ASP A 144 -6.35 33.94 -9.44
C ASP A 144 -7.83 33.54 -9.39
N SER A 145 -8.71 34.43 -9.84
CA SER A 145 -10.16 34.20 -9.95
C SER A 145 -10.56 33.16 -11.00
N THR A 146 -9.63 32.62 -11.78
CA THR A 146 -9.95 31.60 -12.79
C THR A 146 -10.47 30.33 -12.13
N PRO A 147 -11.68 29.86 -12.52
CA PRO A 147 -12.28 28.68 -11.90
C PRO A 147 -11.38 27.43 -11.99
N ALA A 148 -11.39 26.61 -10.94
CA ALA A 148 -10.64 25.35 -10.88
C ALA A 148 -10.93 24.43 -12.08
N ALA A 149 -12.17 24.40 -12.56
CA ALA A 149 -12.58 23.63 -13.73
C ALA A 149 -11.81 24.00 -15.02
N GLN A 150 -11.33 25.24 -15.14
CA GLN A 150 -10.53 25.67 -16.28
C GLN A 150 -9.03 25.42 -16.08
N LYS A 151 -8.53 25.47 -14.85
CA LYS A 151 -7.13 25.21 -14.50
C LYS A 151 -6.80 23.71 -14.54
N ARG A 152 -7.71 22.82 -14.07
CA ARG A 152 -7.46 21.39 -13.97
C ARG A 152 -6.94 20.73 -15.24
N PRO A 153 -7.61 20.85 -16.43
CA PRO A 153 -7.13 20.18 -17.63
C PRO A 153 -5.74 20.60 -18.09
N LEU A 154 -5.41 21.88 -17.84
CA LEU A 154 -4.09 22.41 -18.17
C LEU A 154 -3.01 21.84 -17.25
N ILE A 155 -3.30 21.76 -15.94
CA ILE A 155 -2.38 21.16 -14.98
C ILE A 155 -2.25 19.65 -15.25
N GLU A 156 -3.28 18.93 -15.57
CA GLU A 156 -3.20 17.50 -15.97
C GLU A 156 -2.28 17.31 -17.17
N SER A 157 -2.39 18.19 -18.17
CA SER A 157 -1.51 18.18 -19.34
C SER A 157 -0.06 18.53 -18.96
N LEU A 158 0.14 19.47 -18.04
CA LEU A 158 1.45 19.83 -17.50
C LEU A 158 2.08 18.66 -16.70
N LEU A 159 1.30 17.97 -15.86
CA LEU A 159 1.77 16.80 -15.11
C LEU A 159 2.23 15.70 -16.07
N ASN A 160 1.45 15.41 -17.11
CA ASN A 160 1.83 14.46 -18.14
C ASN A 160 3.11 14.87 -18.87
N ALA A 161 3.20 16.13 -19.33
CA ALA A 161 4.39 16.65 -20.00
C ALA A 161 5.62 16.57 -19.10
N SER A 162 5.51 16.95 -17.83
CA SER A 162 6.60 16.89 -16.84
C SER A 162 7.06 15.45 -16.60
N GLN A 163 6.12 14.50 -16.52
CA GLN A 163 6.43 13.08 -16.38
C GLN A 163 7.19 12.54 -17.60
N GLN A 164 6.75 12.86 -18.81
CA GLN A 164 7.42 12.44 -20.04
C GLN A 164 8.78 13.12 -20.23
N ALA A 165 8.91 14.38 -19.79
CA ALA A 165 10.17 15.13 -19.79
C ALA A 165 11.14 14.67 -18.68
N GLN A 166 10.72 13.79 -17.75
CA GLN A 166 11.45 13.40 -16.54
C GLN A 166 11.76 14.59 -15.62
N ASP A 167 10.97 15.67 -15.70
CA ASP A 167 11.04 16.80 -14.77
C ASP A 167 10.24 16.46 -13.50
N LEU A 168 10.81 15.58 -12.70
CA LEU A 168 10.16 15.06 -11.50
C LEU A 168 9.91 16.11 -10.41
N PRO A 169 10.82 17.09 -10.17
CA PRO A 169 10.55 18.18 -9.24
C PRO A 169 9.31 18.98 -9.64
N LYS A 170 9.23 19.40 -10.91
CA LYS A 170 8.07 20.13 -11.44
C LYS A 170 6.78 19.33 -11.31
N LEU A 171 6.81 18.02 -11.58
CA LEU A 171 5.66 17.14 -11.40
C LEU A 171 5.19 17.14 -9.95
N VAL A 172 6.08 17.07 -8.97
CA VAL A 172 5.72 17.11 -7.54
C VAL A 172 5.03 18.43 -7.18
N ASP A 173 5.61 19.54 -7.59
CA ASP A 173 5.08 20.87 -7.23
C ASP A 173 3.67 21.07 -7.82
N TRP A 174 3.49 20.77 -9.09
CA TRP A 174 2.19 20.91 -9.76
C TRP A 174 1.15 19.87 -9.34
N ALA A 175 1.57 18.66 -8.98
CA ALA A 175 0.64 17.66 -8.41
C ALA A 175 0.07 18.14 -7.07
N ARG A 176 0.87 18.78 -6.22
CA ARG A 176 0.39 19.37 -4.97
C ARG A 176 -0.58 20.54 -5.18
N ILE A 177 -0.28 21.40 -6.16
CA ILE A 177 -1.19 22.49 -6.55
C ILE A 177 -2.51 21.89 -7.04
N TYR A 178 -2.45 20.89 -7.92
CA TYR A 178 -3.63 20.22 -8.47
C TYR A 178 -4.52 19.61 -7.39
N LEU A 179 -3.93 18.88 -6.44
CA LEU A 179 -4.67 18.19 -5.38
C LEU A 179 -5.39 19.14 -4.40
N LYS A 180 -5.02 20.43 -4.39
CA LYS A 180 -5.72 21.47 -3.61
C LYS A 180 -6.91 22.09 -4.37
N LEU A 181 -7.05 21.83 -5.65
CA LEU A 181 -8.15 22.38 -6.44
C LEU A 181 -9.45 21.61 -6.18
N GLU A 182 -10.57 22.34 -6.12
CA GLU A 182 -11.88 21.75 -6.04
C GLU A 182 -12.14 20.80 -7.22
N GLY A 183 -12.66 19.60 -6.94
CA GLY A 183 -12.93 18.57 -7.95
C GLY A 183 -11.66 17.98 -8.58
N SER A 184 -10.50 18.04 -7.90
CA SER A 184 -9.29 17.37 -8.34
C SER A 184 -9.48 15.86 -8.42
N ASN A 185 -8.80 15.22 -9.39
CA ASN A 185 -8.81 13.77 -9.53
C ASN A 185 -7.90 13.13 -8.47
N PRO A 186 -8.42 12.30 -7.57
CA PRO A 186 -7.63 11.66 -6.52
C PRO A 186 -6.52 10.74 -7.09
N SER A 187 -6.64 10.27 -8.33
CA SER A 187 -5.62 9.43 -9.00
C SER A 187 -4.27 10.12 -9.19
N VAL A 188 -4.17 11.43 -9.03
CA VAL A 188 -2.91 12.17 -9.07
C VAL A 188 -2.06 11.91 -7.82
N ARG A 189 -2.66 11.62 -6.66
CA ARG A 189 -1.92 11.35 -5.42
C ARG A 189 -1.00 10.13 -5.52
N PRO A 190 -1.42 8.97 -6.04
CA PRO A 190 -0.49 7.85 -6.31
C PRO A 190 0.69 8.20 -7.19
N VAL A 191 0.49 9.04 -8.21
CA VAL A 191 1.57 9.51 -9.08
C VAL A 191 2.55 10.39 -8.31
N LEU A 192 2.04 11.30 -7.48
CA LEU A 192 2.86 12.13 -6.57
C LEU A 192 3.70 11.26 -5.63
N ILE A 193 3.08 10.28 -4.95
CA ILE A 193 3.75 9.37 -4.02
C ILE A 193 4.85 8.58 -4.72
N GLN A 194 4.56 8.02 -5.89
CA GLN A 194 5.56 7.30 -6.69
C GLN A 194 6.73 8.21 -7.08
N THR A 195 6.45 9.44 -7.50
CA THR A 195 7.48 10.41 -7.89
C THR A 195 8.36 10.79 -6.70
N LEU A 196 7.76 11.06 -5.53
CA LEU A 196 8.48 11.32 -4.30
C LEU A 196 9.39 10.15 -3.89
N SER A 197 8.91 8.91 -4.08
CA SER A 197 9.69 7.71 -3.81
C SER A 197 10.92 7.59 -4.74
N VAL A 198 10.76 7.90 -6.03
CA VAL A 198 11.88 7.95 -7.00
C VAL A 198 12.89 9.02 -6.59
N LEU A 199 12.42 10.17 -6.13
CA LEU A 199 13.26 11.27 -5.64
C LEU A 199 13.85 11.01 -4.24
N LYS A 200 13.54 9.86 -3.60
CA LYS A 200 13.97 9.49 -2.24
C LYS A 200 13.54 10.50 -1.17
N ARG A 201 12.43 11.21 -1.39
CA ARG A 201 11.84 12.19 -0.44
C ARG A 201 10.95 11.43 0.55
N HIS A 202 11.57 10.60 1.40
CA HIS A 202 10.88 9.59 2.21
C HIS A 202 9.90 10.18 3.23
N GLU A 203 10.21 11.31 3.89
CA GLU A 203 9.27 11.98 4.81
C GLU A 203 7.97 12.36 4.11
N GLU A 204 8.09 12.87 2.88
CA GLU A 204 6.93 13.31 2.10
C GLU A 204 6.14 12.13 1.56
N VAL A 205 6.80 11.01 1.20
CA VAL A 205 6.11 9.75 0.88
C VAL A 205 5.25 9.31 2.06
N VAL A 206 5.79 9.33 3.29
CA VAL A 206 5.04 8.94 4.49
C VAL A 206 3.86 9.86 4.73
N GLN A 207 4.02 11.19 4.56
CA GLN A 207 2.93 12.15 4.72
C GLN A 207 1.81 11.94 3.69
N GLU A 208 2.15 11.84 2.40
CA GLU A 208 1.17 11.65 1.33
C GLU A 208 0.48 10.28 1.42
N MET A 209 1.20 9.24 1.86
CA MET A 209 0.62 7.92 2.11
C MET A 209 -0.36 7.92 3.28
N LYS A 210 -0.07 8.63 4.37
CA LYS A 210 -1.02 8.77 5.49
C LYS A 210 -2.34 9.40 5.03
N GLU A 211 -2.25 10.46 4.24
CA GLU A 211 -3.45 11.11 3.70
C GLU A 211 -4.19 10.21 2.71
N LYS A 212 -3.47 9.52 1.81
CA LYS A 212 -4.10 8.56 0.90
C LYS A 212 -4.83 7.46 1.64
N MET A 213 -4.20 6.87 2.66
CA MET A 213 -4.82 5.80 3.45
C MET A 213 -6.07 6.29 4.18
N ARG A 214 -6.06 7.53 4.70
CA ARG A 214 -7.25 8.18 5.31
C ARG A 214 -8.39 8.31 4.30
N LEU A 215 -8.08 8.70 3.07
CA LEU A 215 -9.07 8.81 1.99
C LEU A 215 -9.61 7.44 1.56
N ASP A 216 -8.74 6.44 1.41
CA ASP A 216 -9.12 5.06 1.09
C ASP A 216 -10.07 4.49 2.17
N GLU A 217 -9.74 4.70 3.45
CA GLU A 217 -10.58 4.25 4.58
C GLU A 217 -11.96 4.93 4.55
N ALA A 218 -12.01 6.25 4.29
CA ALA A 218 -13.26 6.99 4.16
C ALA A 218 -14.11 6.50 2.96
N ALA A 219 -13.47 6.12 1.87
CA ALA A 219 -14.11 5.56 0.68
C ALA A 219 -14.42 4.05 0.82
N LYS A 220 -14.01 3.40 1.92
CA LYS A 220 -14.05 1.94 2.13
C LYS A 220 -13.27 1.17 1.04
N GLU A 221 -12.24 1.78 0.53
CA GLU A 221 -11.33 1.19 -0.45
C GLU A 221 -10.14 0.53 0.25
N LYS A 222 -9.57 -0.47 -0.40
CA LYS A 222 -8.40 -1.17 0.09
C LYS A 222 -7.13 -0.53 -0.48
N THR A 223 -6.28 0.05 0.36
CA THR A 223 -4.97 0.54 -0.06
C THR A 223 -4.18 -0.59 -0.73
N PRO A 224 -3.66 -0.42 -1.95
CA PRO A 224 -2.92 -1.46 -2.67
C PRO A 224 -1.66 -1.93 -1.93
N GLU A 225 -1.32 -3.22 -2.07
CA GLU A 225 -0.11 -3.80 -1.46
C GLU A 225 1.17 -3.06 -1.87
N SER A 226 1.29 -2.69 -3.16
CA SER A 226 2.45 -1.97 -3.68
C SER A 226 2.68 -0.62 -3.00
N GLU A 227 1.61 0.06 -2.60
CA GLU A 227 1.65 1.34 -1.90
C GLU A 227 2.04 1.16 -0.44
N LEU A 228 1.48 0.17 0.26
CA LEU A 228 1.90 -0.18 1.62
C LEU A 228 3.37 -0.60 1.67
N ARG A 229 3.86 -1.34 0.67
CA ARG A 229 5.28 -1.68 0.56
C ARG A 229 6.16 -0.45 0.35
N MET A 230 5.71 0.50 -0.45
CA MET A 230 6.43 1.77 -0.66
C MET A 230 6.51 2.59 0.64
N LEU A 231 5.40 2.63 1.40
CA LEU A 231 5.37 3.24 2.74
C LEU A 231 6.37 2.55 3.67
N ALA A 232 6.35 1.22 3.74
CA ALA A 232 7.26 0.43 4.57
C ALA A 232 8.74 0.70 4.22
N VAL A 233 9.09 0.76 2.92
CA VAL A 233 10.45 1.10 2.48
C VAL A 233 10.85 2.49 2.95
N SER A 234 9.96 3.48 2.82
CA SER A 234 10.25 4.86 3.24
C SER A 234 10.43 4.97 4.75
N GLN A 235 9.58 4.32 5.54
CA GLN A 235 9.69 4.28 7.00
C GLN A 235 11.01 3.63 7.45
N ARG A 236 11.43 2.54 6.79
CA ARG A 236 12.71 1.90 7.06
C ARG A 236 13.90 2.83 6.77
N GLN A 237 13.86 3.58 5.66
CA GLN A 237 14.90 4.56 5.33
C GLN A 237 14.98 5.69 6.37
N LEU A 238 13.84 6.07 6.94
CA LEU A 238 13.75 7.07 8.02
C LEU A 238 14.05 6.49 9.41
N LYS A 239 14.28 5.19 9.54
CA LYS A 239 14.42 4.48 10.82
C LYS A 239 13.17 4.64 11.72
N ASP A 240 12.00 4.83 11.11
CA ASP A 240 10.72 4.86 11.81
C ASP A 240 10.25 3.43 12.07
N GLU A 241 10.83 2.81 13.13
CA GLU A 241 10.54 1.41 13.49
C GLU A 241 9.08 1.19 13.89
N ALA A 242 8.47 2.18 14.57
CA ALA A 242 7.08 2.10 14.98
C ALA A 242 6.13 2.13 13.77
N GLY A 243 6.29 3.12 12.89
CA GLY A 243 5.51 3.23 11.66
C GLY A 243 5.69 2.02 10.76
N TYR A 244 6.93 1.53 10.62
CA TYR A 244 7.20 0.33 9.84
C TYR A 244 6.46 -0.91 10.38
N SER A 245 6.48 -1.12 11.72
CA SER A 245 5.76 -2.23 12.35
C SER A 245 4.25 -2.12 12.13
N ASP A 246 3.67 -0.93 12.22
CA ASP A 246 2.25 -0.71 11.93
C ASP A 246 1.90 -0.98 10.47
N THR A 247 2.79 -0.62 9.55
CA THR A 247 2.60 -0.92 8.12
C THR A 247 2.70 -2.42 7.84
N LEU A 248 3.62 -3.13 8.50
CA LEU A 248 3.70 -4.60 8.41
C LEU A 248 2.44 -5.28 8.95
N LYS A 249 1.87 -4.81 10.07
CA LYS A 249 0.60 -5.31 10.60
C LYS A 249 -0.53 -5.13 9.56
N ARG A 250 -0.62 -3.97 8.92
CA ARG A 250 -1.59 -3.72 7.84
C ARG A 250 -1.37 -4.63 6.63
N LEU A 251 -0.11 -4.89 6.25
CA LEU A 251 0.24 -5.84 5.20
C LEU A 251 -0.20 -7.25 5.57
N LEU A 252 0.08 -7.72 6.79
CA LEU A 252 -0.35 -9.02 7.28
C LEU A 252 -1.88 -9.18 7.30
N GLN A 253 -2.61 -8.14 7.70
CA GLN A 253 -4.08 -8.16 7.74
C GLN A 253 -4.74 -8.19 6.36
N LYS A 254 -4.16 -7.47 5.39
CA LYS A 254 -4.79 -7.26 4.07
C LYS A 254 -4.19 -8.12 2.96
N TYR A 255 -2.93 -8.52 3.12
CA TYR A 255 -2.12 -9.25 2.12
C TYR A 255 -1.21 -10.27 2.82
N PRO A 256 -1.77 -11.23 3.58
CA PRO A 256 -0.97 -12.18 4.35
C PRO A 256 0.02 -12.92 3.47
N SER A 257 1.28 -12.97 3.91
CA SER A 257 2.32 -13.73 3.24
C SER A 257 3.35 -14.24 4.23
N LYS A 258 4.00 -15.35 3.92
CA LYS A 258 5.10 -15.91 4.72
C LYS A 258 6.22 -14.88 4.94
N ALA A 259 6.56 -14.11 3.90
CA ALA A 259 7.62 -13.11 3.96
C ALA A 259 7.34 -11.98 4.98
N TYR A 260 6.09 -11.52 5.08
CA TYR A 260 5.73 -10.49 6.06
C TYR A 260 5.77 -11.04 7.49
N TRP A 261 5.41 -12.31 7.69
CA TRP A 261 5.57 -12.97 8.97
C TRP A 261 7.05 -13.14 9.37
N ALA A 262 7.90 -13.58 8.44
CA ALA A 262 9.35 -13.70 8.65
C ALA A 262 9.98 -12.37 9.06
N GLU A 263 9.42 -11.25 8.64
CA GLU A 263 9.92 -9.93 9.02
C GLU A 263 9.30 -9.40 10.32
N MET A 264 8.01 -9.67 10.57
CA MET A 264 7.30 -9.18 11.74
C MET A 264 7.73 -9.84 13.05
N ILE A 265 7.86 -11.16 13.06
CA ILE A 265 8.12 -11.92 14.29
C ILE A 265 9.49 -11.55 14.92
N PRO A 266 10.62 -11.51 14.19
CA PRO A 266 11.90 -11.09 14.79
C PRO A 266 11.93 -9.63 15.23
N ARG A 267 11.07 -8.77 14.65
CA ARG A 267 10.95 -7.36 15.12
C ARG A 267 10.33 -7.27 16.48
N LEU A 268 9.31 -8.08 16.75
CA LEU A 268 8.71 -8.13 18.09
C LEU A 268 9.75 -8.50 19.15
N ALA A 269 10.59 -9.52 18.88
CA ALA A 269 11.66 -9.93 19.78
C ALA A 269 12.69 -8.83 20.08
N ARG A 270 12.89 -7.88 19.15
CA ARG A 270 13.87 -6.77 19.31
C ARG A 270 13.29 -5.52 19.95
N GLN A 271 12.01 -5.49 20.28
CA GLN A 271 11.43 -4.35 21.01
C GLN A 271 12.01 -4.24 22.41
N ALA A 272 12.30 -3.01 22.84
CA ALA A 272 12.93 -2.76 24.15
C ALA A 272 12.08 -3.26 25.33
N ASN A 273 10.78 -3.35 25.18
CA ASN A 273 9.81 -3.82 26.17
C ASN A 273 9.38 -5.28 25.96
N PHE A 274 10.04 -6.02 25.07
CA PHE A 274 9.75 -7.43 24.88
C PHE A 274 10.08 -8.24 26.13
N ASN A 275 9.14 -9.07 26.56
CA ASN A 275 9.32 -9.95 27.70
C ASN A 275 9.84 -11.33 27.22
N PRO A 276 11.12 -11.72 27.54
CA PRO A 276 11.73 -12.97 27.07
C PRO A 276 10.99 -14.25 27.49
N ARG A 277 10.05 -14.15 28.40
CA ARG A 277 9.17 -15.28 28.76
C ARG A 277 8.38 -15.80 27.58
N PHE A 278 8.07 -14.93 26.62
CA PHE A 278 7.30 -15.26 25.42
C PHE A 278 8.17 -15.71 24.23
N ASP A 279 9.46 -16.02 24.45
CA ASP A 279 10.31 -16.53 23.37
C ASP A 279 9.72 -17.79 22.71
N LEU A 280 9.17 -18.73 23.51
CA LEU A 280 8.52 -19.91 22.98
C LEU A 280 7.29 -19.58 22.13
N ASP A 281 6.53 -18.54 22.50
CA ASP A 281 5.34 -18.11 21.76
C ASP A 281 5.70 -17.46 20.44
N LEU A 282 6.87 -16.79 20.33
CA LEU A 282 7.40 -16.34 19.05
C LEU A 282 7.74 -17.52 18.14
N TYR A 283 8.37 -18.56 18.65
CA TYR A 283 8.68 -19.76 17.89
C TYR A 283 7.41 -20.50 17.47
N ARG A 284 6.36 -20.52 18.29
CA ARG A 284 5.03 -21.05 17.93
C ARG A 284 4.41 -20.29 16.75
N LEU A 285 4.61 -18.96 16.68
CA LEU A 285 4.20 -18.16 15.52
C LEU A 285 5.08 -18.45 14.29
N LEU A 286 6.40 -18.60 14.44
CA LEU A 286 7.30 -19.01 13.36
C LEU A 286 6.90 -20.38 12.79
N GLU A 287 6.58 -21.35 13.66
CA GLU A 287 6.11 -22.66 13.26
C GLU A 287 4.76 -22.57 12.50
N LEU A 288 3.79 -21.85 13.08
CA LEU A 288 2.45 -21.67 12.51
C LEU A 288 2.49 -21.07 11.11
N THR A 289 3.38 -20.11 10.90
CA THR A 289 3.54 -19.35 9.65
C THR A 289 4.50 -20.02 8.65
N GLY A 290 5.06 -21.18 9.03
CA GLY A 290 5.99 -21.94 8.20
C GLY A 290 7.36 -21.30 8.05
N ASN A 291 7.76 -20.48 9.01
CA ASN A 291 9.02 -19.72 8.99
C ASN A 291 10.14 -20.37 9.82
N ILE A 292 9.98 -21.59 10.34
CA ILE A 292 11.08 -22.39 10.87
C ILE A 292 11.73 -23.13 9.70
N GLU A 293 12.90 -22.67 9.27
CA GLU A 293 13.58 -23.16 8.06
C GLU A 293 14.96 -23.78 8.34
N ASP A 294 15.61 -23.41 9.46
CA ASP A 294 16.94 -23.81 9.79
C ASP A 294 17.01 -24.80 10.98
N ALA A 295 18.09 -25.64 11.01
CA ALA A 295 18.31 -26.59 12.08
C ALA A 295 18.35 -25.96 13.46
N ILE A 296 19.00 -24.80 13.56
CA ILE A 296 19.14 -24.07 14.84
C ILE A 296 17.78 -23.63 15.41
N GLU A 297 16.85 -23.22 14.58
CA GLU A 297 15.52 -22.77 15.00
C GLU A 297 14.70 -23.94 15.60
N PHE A 298 14.80 -25.14 15.01
CA PHE A 298 14.18 -26.36 15.59
C PHE A 298 14.78 -26.70 16.94
N VAL A 299 16.12 -26.60 17.09
CA VAL A 299 16.85 -26.88 18.34
C VAL A 299 16.49 -25.85 19.40
N ASP A 300 16.45 -24.57 19.04
CA ASP A 300 16.10 -23.49 19.97
C ASP A 300 14.67 -23.60 20.48
N MET A 301 13.70 -23.84 19.59
CA MET A 301 12.30 -24.05 19.98
C MET A 301 12.16 -25.29 20.89
N ALA A 302 12.84 -26.40 20.57
CA ALA A 302 12.81 -27.60 21.39
C ALA A 302 13.41 -27.36 22.79
N ASN A 303 14.51 -26.63 22.89
CA ASN A 303 15.12 -26.24 24.15
C ASN A 303 14.22 -25.31 24.97
N LEU A 304 13.58 -24.31 24.34
CA LEU A 304 12.63 -23.43 25.02
C LEU A 304 11.41 -24.19 25.55
N ALA A 305 10.88 -25.13 24.77
CA ALA A 305 9.78 -25.97 25.21
C ALA A 305 10.19 -26.89 26.37
N LEU A 306 11.39 -27.49 26.30
CA LEU A 306 11.91 -28.31 27.37
C LEU A 306 12.13 -27.51 28.69
N LYS A 307 12.70 -26.30 28.58
CA LYS A 307 12.86 -25.36 29.70
C LYS A 307 11.53 -24.93 30.31
N ALA A 308 10.48 -24.84 29.50
CA ALA A 308 9.11 -24.55 29.95
C ALA A 308 8.41 -25.74 30.61
N GLY A 309 9.03 -26.93 30.67
CA GLY A 309 8.42 -28.16 31.18
C GLY A 309 7.42 -28.77 30.23
N LEU A 310 7.63 -28.61 28.92
CA LEU A 310 6.72 -29.07 27.85
C LEU A 310 7.44 -30.05 26.90
N PRO A 311 7.91 -31.23 27.41
CA PRO A 311 8.73 -32.15 26.62
C PRO A 311 7.95 -32.75 25.42
N ALA A 312 6.62 -32.81 25.47
CA ALA A 312 5.81 -33.25 24.34
C ALA A 312 5.89 -32.29 23.15
N GLU A 313 5.88 -30.96 23.40
CA GLU A 313 6.09 -29.96 22.36
C GLU A 313 7.53 -30.00 21.85
N ALA A 314 8.52 -30.11 22.75
CA ALA A 314 9.92 -30.24 22.39
C ALA A 314 10.18 -31.44 21.47
N SER A 315 9.60 -32.61 21.79
CA SER A 315 9.71 -33.83 20.99
C SER A 315 9.12 -33.63 19.60
N ARG A 316 7.89 -33.10 19.52
CA ARG A 316 7.19 -32.88 18.26
C ARG A 316 8.00 -31.95 17.33
N VAL A 317 8.51 -30.86 17.86
CA VAL A 317 9.29 -29.89 17.10
C VAL A 317 10.64 -30.49 16.62
N LEU A 318 11.34 -31.20 17.50
CA LEU A 318 12.62 -31.80 17.15
C LEU A 318 12.44 -32.89 16.09
N GLU A 319 11.43 -33.78 16.23
CA GLU A 319 11.11 -34.81 15.23
C GLU A 319 10.71 -34.22 13.88
N GLN A 320 10.05 -33.07 13.87
CA GLN A 320 9.75 -32.33 12.65
C GLN A 320 11.03 -31.87 11.94
N GLY A 321 12.03 -31.36 12.69
CA GLY A 321 13.34 -31.02 12.14
C GLY A 321 14.09 -32.23 11.57
N TYR A 322 14.00 -33.39 12.22
CA TYR A 322 14.54 -34.65 11.70
C TYR A 322 13.81 -35.10 10.42
N SER A 323 12.48 -35.04 10.40
CA SER A 323 11.67 -35.45 9.23
C SER A 323 11.93 -34.58 8.00
N LYS A 324 12.24 -33.29 8.20
CA LYS A 324 12.68 -32.37 7.14
C LYS A 324 14.13 -32.60 6.71
N GLY A 325 14.87 -33.50 7.37
CA GLY A 325 16.28 -33.76 7.09
C GLY A 325 17.21 -32.60 7.46
N LEU A 326 16.78 -31.71 8.33
CA LEU A 326 17.58 -30.59 8.82
C LEU A 326 18.44 -30.99 10.01
N LEU A 327 17.98 -31.92 10.85
CA LEU A 327 18.68 -32.41 12.04
C LEU A 327 19.30 -33.81 11.81
N GLY A 328 20.22 -34.21 12.68
CA GLY A 328 20.88 -35.50 12.68
C GLY A 328 22.00 -35.66 11.65
N LYS A 329 22.51 -34.56 11.10
CA LYS A 329 23.62 -34.54 10.12
C LYS A 329 24.61 -33.42 10.44
N GLY A 330 25.79 -33.48 9.80
CA GLY A 330 26.85 -32.49 9.96
C GLY A 330 27.57 -32.56 11.31
N SER A 331 28.27 -31.51 11.67
CA SER A 331 29.04 -31.38 12.93
C SER A 331 28.20 -31.49 14.18
N ASP A 332 26.93 -31.07 14.11
CA ASP A 332 26.02 -30.97 15.24
C ASP A 332 25.15 -32.23 15.45
N ALA A 333 25.31 -33.27 14.60
CA ALA A 333 24.53 -34.49 14.68
C ALA A 333 24.52 -35.13 16.09
N ALA A 334 25.68 -35.12 16.78
CA ALA A 334 25.82 -35.66 18.13
C ALA A 334 25.02 -34.83 19.16
N ASN A 335 25.02 -33.50 19.03
CA ASN A 335 24.26 -32.61 19.89
C ASN A 335 22.77 -32.78 19.68
N HIS A 336 22.31 -32.90 18.45
CA HIS A 336 20.93 -33.18 18.12
C HIS A 336 20.47 -34.51 18.74
N GLN A 337 21.28 -35.55 18.63
CA GLN A 337 20.99 -36.87 19.22
C GLN A 337 20.92 -36.82 20.75
N LYS A 338 21.85 -36.06 21.40
CA LYS A 338 21.84 -35.88 22.85
C LYS A 338 20.56 -35.15 23.30
N LEU A 339 20.17 -34.09 22.61
CA LEU A 339 18.93 -33.36 22.92
C LEU A 339 17.70 -34.30 22.76
N ARG A 340 17.65 -35.10 21.68
CA ARG A 340 16.60 -36.09 21.47
C ARG A 340 16.46 -37.08 22.61
N GLN A 341 17.59 -37.62 23.11
CA GLN A 341 17.61 -38.51 24.26
C GLN A 341 17.12 -37.82 25.53
N GLN A 342 17.57 -36.59 25.80
CA GLN A 342 17.12 -35.80 26.94
C GLN A 342 15.60 -35.56 26.92
N ILE A 343 15.05 -35.19 25.77
CA ILE A 343 13.60 -34.98 25.58
C ILE A 343 12.87 -36.30 25.85
N GLN A 344 13.36 -37.43 25.36
CA GLN A 344 12.72 -38.72 25.54
C GLN A 344 12.68 -39.14 27.03
N LEU A 345 13.73 -38.87 27.80
CA LEU A 345 13.76 -39.08 29.25
C LEU A 345 12.70 -38.22 29.93
N SER A 346 12.64 -36.91 29.61
CA SER A 346 11.66 -36.00 30.22
C SER A 346 10.21 -36.38 29.86
N LEU A 347 9.95 -36.87 28.63
CA LEU A 347 8.62 -37.41 28.25
C LEU A 347 8.20 -38.58 29.14
N THR A 348 9.14 -39.54 29.39
CA THR A 348 8.85 -40.71 30.23
C THR A 348 8.59 -40.28 31.67
N GLU A 349 9.28 -39.29 32.18
CA GLU A 349 9.08 -38.73 33.54
C GLU A 349 7.70 -38.05 33.63
N ASP A 350 7.36 -37.21 32.63
CA ASP A 350 6.07 -36.52 32.59
C ASP A 350 4.90 -37.49 32.54
N GLU A 351 4.99 -38.52 31.69
CA GLU A 351 3.94 -39.56 31.62
C GLU A 351 3.67 -40.23 32.98
N LYS A 352 4.73 -40.53 33.75
CA LYS A 352 4.62 -41.06 35.09
C LYS A 352 4.04 -40.08 36.10
N ALA A 353 4.36 -38.76 35.91
CA ALA A 353 3.92 -37.71 36.83
C ALA A 353 2.46 -37.27 36.59
N MET A 354 1.91 -37.44 35.36
CA MET A 354 0.59 -36.95 34.95
C MET A 354 -0.55 -37.26 35.93
N PRO A 355 -0.75 -38.51 36.43
CA PRO A 355 -1.86 -38.78 37.35
C PRO A 355 -1.76 -37.99 38.67
N ALA A 356 -0.55 -37.73 39.15
CA ALA A 356 -0.31 -36.95 40.37
C ALA A 356 -0.55 -35.47 40.09
N LEU A 357 -0.12 -34.96 38.93
CA LEU A 357 -0.34 -33.57 38.51
C LEU A 357 -1.84 -33.27 38.37
N GLU A 358 -2.61 -34.12 37.70
CA GLU A 358 -4.06 -33.98 37.58
C GLU A 358 -4.76 -33.92 38.95
N LYS A 359 -4.36 -34.82 39.89
CA LYS A 359 -4.92 -34.85 41.24
C LYS A 359 -4.57 -33.61 42.07
N SER A 360 -3.37 -33.03 41.87
CA SER A 360 -2.84 -31.92 42.67
C SER A 360 -3.25 -30.55 42.13
N ALA A 361 -3.70 -30.43 40.86
CA ALA A 361 -4.08 -29.19 40.23
C ALA A 361 -5.44 -28.68 40.77
N LYS A 362 -5.38 -27.99 41.94
CA LYS A 362 -6.58 -27.50 42.64
C LYS A 362 -6.73 -25.98 42.66
N ASP A 363 -5.64 -25.24 42.39
CA ASP A 363 -5.67 -23.78 42.30
C ASP A 363 -5.52 -23.30 40.84
N ALA A 364 -5.80 -22.01 40.61
CA ALA A 364 -5.80 -21.43 39.26
C ALA A 364 -4.46 -21.60 38.53
N ASN A 365 -3.33 -21.41 39.25
CA ASN A 365 -2.01 -21.49 38.61
C ASN A 365 -1.64 -22.94 38.24
N ALA A 366 -1.95 -23.88 39.11
CA ALA A 366 -1.74 -25.30 38.83
C ALA A 366 -2.62 -25.80 37.66
N LEU A 367 -3.87 -25.34 37.59
CA LEU A 367 -4.76 -25.63 36.44
C LEU A 367 -4.25 -25.01 35.14
N ALA A 368 -3.74 -23.79 35.17
CA ALA A 368 -3.15 -23.17 33.97
C ALA A 368 -1.90 -23.93 33.49
N SER A 369 -1.00 -24.33 34.43
CA SER A 369 0.17 -25.14 34.07
C SER A 369 -0.23 -26.52 33.50
N LEU A 370 -1.23 -27.16 34.09
CA LEU A 370 -1.75 -28.43 33.56
C LEU A 370 -2.37 -28.26 32.16
N ALA A 371 -3.02 -27.12 31.90
CA ALA A 371 -3.55 -26.78 30.57
C ALA A 371 -2.42 -26.61 29.54
N ASP A 372 -1.28 -25.98 29.91
CA ASP A 372 -0.10 -25.90 29.05
C ASP A 372 0.47 -27.28 28.71
N VAL A 373 0.52 -28.21 29.66
CA VAL A 373 0.98 -29.58 29.43
C VAL A 373 0.02 -30.30 28.43
N TYR A 374 -1.29 -30.15 28.60
CA TYR A 374 -2.25 -30.73 27.64
C TYR A 374 -2.14 -30.07 26.25
N ALA A 375 -1.91 -28.76 26.17
CA ALA A 375 -1.66 -28.07 24.91
C ALA A 375 -0.42 -28.61 24.20
N ALA A 376 0.69 -28.81 24.94
CA ALA A 376 1.91 -29.43 24.42
C ALA A 376 1.69 -30.85 23.86
N GLN A 377 0.78 -31.62 24.45
CA GLN A 377 0.32 -32.93 23.97
C GLN A 377 -0.73 -32.84 22.88
N GLN A 378 -1.10 -31.64 22.40
CA GLN A 378 -2.16 -31.37 21.43
C GLN A 378 -3.57 -31.87 21.85
N LYS A 379 -3.78 -32.05 23.15
CA LYS A 379 -5.08 -32.44 23.74
C LYS A 379 -5.89 -31.17 24.03
N TRP A 380 -6.30 -30.49 22.93
CA TRP A 380 -6.84 -29.14 22.97
C TRP A 380 -8.12 -28.99 23.79
N GLU A 381 -9.03 -29.98 23.77
CA GLU A 381 -10.28 -29.99 24.56
C GLU A 381 -9.97 -29.98 26.06
N ARG A 382 -8.99 -30.83 26.51
CA ARG A 382 -8.57 -30.89 27.91
C ARG A 382 -7.86 -29.60 28.32
N SER A 383 -6.95 -29.11 27.47
CA SER A 383 -6.26 -27.85 27.67
C SER A 383 -7.26 -26.71 27.88
N GLN A 384 -8.23 -26.55 26.97
CA GLN A 384 -9.23 -25.50 27.06
C GLN A 384 -10.12 -25.62 28.30
N ALA A 385 -10.52 -26.86 28.69
CA ALA A 385 -11.30 -27.04 29.89
C ALA A 385 -10.55 -26.62 31.17
N HIS A 386 -9.24 -26.83 31.24
CA HIS A 386 -8.41 -26.39 32.37
C HIS A 386 -8.15 -24.89 32.36
N TYR A 387 -7.88 -24.27 31.19
CA TYR A 387 -7.76 -22.80 31.08
C TYR A 387 -9.07 -22.12 31.52
N SER A 388 -10.22 -22.61 31.09
CA SER A 388 -11.51 -22.05 31.47
C SER A 388 -11.73 -22.10 32.98
N LYS A 389 -11.38 -23.20 33.65
CA LYS A 389 -11.45 -23.34 35.12
C LYS A 389 -10.47 -22.39 35.80
N ALA A 390 -9.22 -22.33 35.33
CA ALA A 390 -8.19 -21.44 35.89
C ALA A 390 -8.60 -19.97 35.83
N LEU A 391 -9.11 -19.51 34.68
CA LEU A 391 -9.58 -18.15 34.48
C LEU A 391 -10.83 -17.83 35.34
N ALA A 392 -11.74 -18.79 35.48
CA ALA A 392 -12.95 -18.61 36.32
C ALA A 392 -12.62 -18.52 37.82
N MET A 393 -11.55 -19.19 38.28
CA MET A 393 -11.10 -19.08 39.67
C MET A 393 -10.44 -17.74 39.99
N GLY A 394 -9.80 -17.10 39.01
CA GLY A 394 -9.05 -15.86 39.20
C GLY A 394 -7.77 -16.04 40.01
N GLY A 395 -7.07 -14.95 40.32
CA GLY A 395 -5.84 -14.96 41.11
C GLY A 395 -4.62 -15.56 40.39
N LEU A 396 -4.66 -15.58 39.05
CA LEU A 396 -3.55 -16.05 38.23
C LEU A 396 -2.37 -15.10 38.31
N ARG A 397 -1.18 -15.62 38.55
CA ARG A 397 0.09 -14.85 38.55
C ARG A 397 0.47 -14.38 37.15
N ARG A 398 -0.02 -15.11 36.09
CA ARG A 398 0.31 -14.92 34.68
C ARG A 398 -0.96 -14.92 33.84
N GLU A 399 -1.89 -14.03 34.21
CA GLU A 399 -3.20 -14.03 33.57
C GLU A 399 -3.11 -13.70 32.07
N ALA A 400 -2.24 -12.74 31.67
CA ALA A 400 -2.03 -12.39 30.27
C ALA A 400 -1.55 -13.59 29.43
N GLU A 401 -0.57 -14.33 29.92
CA GLU A 401 -0.03 -15.55 29.31
C GLU A 401 -1.13 -16.64 29.23
N THR A 402 -1.86 -16.86 30.32
CA THR A 402 -2.96 -17.83 30.38
C THR A 402 -4.06 -17.50 29.35
N ARG A 403 -4.44 -16.24 29.21
CA ARG A 403 -5.43 -15.78 28.21
C ARG A 403 -4.90 -15.96 26.79
N LEU A 404 -3.62 -15.64 26.54
CA LEU A 404 -2.98 -15.85 25.24
C LEU A 404 -3.07 -17.33 24.84
N HIS A 405 -2.65 -18.23 25.73
CA HIS A 405 -2.61 -19.68 25.47
C HIS A 405 -4.03 -20.29 25.40
N ALA A 406 -4.98 -19.81 26.20
CA ALA A 406 -6.39 -20.21 26.09
C ALA A 406 -6.98 -19.85 24.72
N GLY A 407 -6.64 -18.65 24.20
CA GLY A 407 -7.00 -18.24 22.83
C GLY A 407 -6.38 -19.17 21.77
N ILE A 408 -5.12 -19.58 21.94
CA ILE A 408 -4.45 -20.53 21.04
C ILE A 408 -5.17 -21.89 21.07
N ALA A 409 -5.54 -22.39 22.25
CA ALA A 409 -6.27 -23.64 22.38
C ALA A 409 -7.65 -23.59 21.68
N LEU A 410 -8.40 -22.50 21.88
CA LEU A 410 -9.67 -22.26 21.18
C LEU A 410 -9.50 -22.22 19.65
N PHE A 411 -8.45 -21.53 19.19
CA PHE A 411 -8.12 -21.47 17.77
C PHE A 411 -7.82 -22.87 17.18
N LYS A 412 -7.03 -23.69 17.88
CA LYS A 412 -6.71 -25.06 17.48
C LYS A 412 -7.93 -25.98 17.47
N LEU A 413 -8.97 -25.67 18.26
CA LEU A 413 -10.28 -26.30 18.23
C LEU A 413 -11.20 -25.80 17.11
N GLY A 414 -10.75 -24.84 16.29
CA GLY A 414 -11.58 -24.24 15.24
C GLY A 414 -12.58 -23.20 15.75
N GLN A 415 -12.55 -22.84 17.03
CA GLN A 415 -13.48 -21.90 17.68
C GLN A 415 -12.97 -20.46 17.53
N LYS A 416 -12.91 -19.99 16.30
CA LYS A 416 -12.23 -18.73 15.91
C LYS A 416 -12.80 -17.49 16.61
N GLU A 417 -14.11 -17.35 16.70
CA GLU A 417 -14.76 -16.21 17.36
C GLU A 417 -14.46 -16.17 18.85
N GLN A 418 -14.46 -17.32 19.52
CA GLN A 418 -14.13 -17.42 20.94
C GLN A 418 -12.64 -17.14 21.17
N ALA A 419 -11.76 -17.62 20.28
CA ALA A 419 -10.33 -17.32 20.30
C ALA A 419 -10.09 -15.81 20.19
N ASN A 420 -10.74 -15.13 19.25
CA ASN A 420 -10.64 -13.68 19.07
C ASN A 420 -11.11 -12.94 20.32
N THR A 421 -12.23 -13.32 20.92
CA THR A 421 -12.75 -12.73 22.17
C THR A 421 -11.75 -12.92 23.32
N MET A 422 -11.15 -14.12 23.42
CA MET A 422 -10.13 -14.40 24.43
C MET A 422 -8.89 -13.55 24.24
N TRP A 423 -8.37 -13.41 23.02
CA TRP A 423 -7.23 -12.58 22.70
C TRP A 423 -7.50 -11.08 22.91
N ASP A 424 -8.72 -10.60 22.64
CA ASP A 424 -9.12 -9.21 22.93
C ASP A 424 -9.17 -8.91 24.44
N SER A 425 -9.25 -9.94 25.28
CA SER A 425 -9.23 -9.80 26.74
C SER A 425 -7.80 -9.86 27.34
N VAL A 426 -6.76 -10.07 26.53
CA VAL A 426 -5.36 -10.09 27.00
C VAL A 426 -4.94 -8.68 27.40
N GLN A 427 -4.48 -8.53 28.65
CA GLN A 427 -4.02 -7.25 29.20
C GLN A 427 -2.96 -7.47 30.27
N GLY A 428 -2.26 -6.41 30.68
CA GLY A 428 -1.28 -6.46 31.78
C GLY A 428 0.15 -6.82 31.36
N ASP A 429 0.37 -7.31 30.13
CA ASP A 429 1.70 -7.55 29.56
C ASP A 429 1.69 -7.14 28.08
N ALA A 430 2.56 -6.19 27.71
CA ALA A 430 2.59 -5.63 26.36
C ALA A 430 2.96 -6.68 25.30
N THR A 431 3.86 -7.61 25.62
CA THR A 431 4.27 -8.68 24.70
C THR A 431 3.12 -9.66 24.46
N ALA A 432 2.41 -10.05 25.53
CA ALA A 432 1.24 -10.93 25.40
C ALA A 432 0.14 -10.30 24.53
N VAL A 433 -0.12 -9.00 24.72
CA VAL A 433 -1.11 -8.24 23.91
C VAL A 433 -0.71 -8.25 22.43
N GLU A 434 0.56 -7.96 22.14
CA GLU A 434 1.07 -7.93 20.77
C GLU A 434 0.98 -9.31 20.10
N LEU A 435 1.38 -10.37 20.82
CA LEU A 435 1.28 -11.76 20.36
C LEU A 435 -0.18 -12.15 20.08
N ALA A 436 -1.11 -11.80 20.98
CA ALA A 436 -2.53 -12.06 20.81
C ALA A 436 -3.07 -11.39 19.52
N GLN A 437 -2.65 -10.15 19.25
CA GLN A 437 -3.03 -9.46 18.01
C GLN A 437 -2.43 -10.13 16.76
N LEU A 438 -1.20 -10.63 16.84
CA LEU A 438 -0.59 -11.37 15.72
C LEU A 438 -1.31 -12.70 15.48
N TRP A 439 -1.64 -13.47 16.52
CA TRP A 439 -2.44 -14.68 16.39
C TRP A 439 -3.81 -14.41 15.75
N LYS A 440 -4.48 -13.32 16.15
CA LYS A 440 -5.76 -12.88 15.59
C LYS A 440 -5.65 -12.50 14.10
N THR A 441 -4.49 -11.94 13.72
CA THR A 441 -4.21 -11.52 12.34
C THR A 441 -3.92 -12.69 11.41
N TRP A 442 -3.47 -13.83 11.96
CA TRP A 442 -3.10 -14.98 11.14
C TRP A 442 -4.31 -15.56 10.38
N GLN A 443 -4.13 -15.75 9.09
CA GLN A 443 -5.06 -16.45 8.22
C GLN A 443 -4.27 -17.47 7.40
N PRO A 444 -4.80 -18.70 7.17
CA PRO A 444 -4.14 -19.65 6.28
C PRO A 444 -3.91 -18.99 4.93
N VAL A 445 -2.67 -19.02 4.46
CA VAL A 445 -2.34 -18.61 3.09
C VAL A 445 -2.77 -19.78 2.20
N ASN A 446 -3.80 -19.58 1.39
CA ASN A 446 -4.28 -20.56 0.41
C ASN A 446 -3.29 -20.72 -0.74
#